data_c1a2726e1d89fafc5aee1dc494b96829
#
_entry.id   c1a2726e1d89fafc5aee1dc494b96829
#
_cell.length_a   1.000
_cell.length_b   1.000
_cell.length_c   1.000
_cell.angle_alpha   90.00
_cell.angle_beta   90.00
_cell.angle_gamma   90.00
#
_symmetry.space_group_name_H-M   'P 1'
#
loop_
_entity.id
_entity.type
_entity.pdbx_description
1 polymer ?
#
loop_
_entity_poly.entity_id
_entity_poly.type
_entity_poly.pdbx_seq_one_letter_code
_entity_poly.pdbx_strand_id
1 'polypeptide(L)'
;NELNILQILSGAEGEYIPDSISAQIKSPVTYSADKIKYKLKDEKSNFTGNANIEQDKTKLNAGYIKINWQNNMLNAFTTLDNDSINTPIRPLIKEEGRDPMTGDEMSYNLKTKKGKIIQGKTKADDGYYTGVQIKNQSKKSFFIENSTYTTCDLDTAHFHFESSKMKIIQNDIVIAKPIVLHIGQIPILGIPLGIFPHKGGQRHSGWIMPS
;
A
#
# COMPACT_ATOMS: atom_id res chain seq x y z
N ASN A 1 33.18 -1.91 -19.02
CA ASN A 1 31.90 -1.18 -18.77
C ASN A 1 31.33 -1.38 -17.36
N GLU A 2 32.15 -1.82 -16.41
CA GLU A 2 31.77 -2.00 -14.98
C GLU A 2 31.73 -0.69 -14.18
N LEU A 3 32.23 0.40 -14.72
CA LEU A 3 32.36 1.71 -14.06
C LEU A 3 31.03 2.45 -13.80
N ASN A 4 29.88 1.92 -14.24
CA ASN A 4 28.56 2.56 -14.07
C ASN A 4 27.69 1.89 -13.00
N ILE A 5 28.24 1.01 -12.19
CA ILE A 5 27.52 0.31 -11.13
C ILE A 5 28.28 0.46 -9.83
N LEU A 6 27.64 1.09 -8.83
CA LEU A 6 28.07 1.05 -7.44
C LEU A 6 27.28 -0.06 -6.72
N GLN A 7 27.98 -0.96 -6.06
CA GLN A 7 27.37 -2.03 -5.28
C GLN A 7 27.93 -2.01 -3.87
N ILE A 8 27.02 -1.96 -2.88
CA ILE A 8 27.36 -2.03 -1.46
C ILE A 8 26.75 -3.33 -0.93
N LEU A 9 27.55 -4.14 -0.25
CA LEU A 9 27.18 -5.45 0.30
C LEU A 9 27.23 -5.37 1.83
N SER A 10 26.29 -6.06 2.48
CA SER A 10 26.12 -6.17 3.94
C SER A 10 25.80 -4.87 4.70
N GLY A 11 24.53 -4.75 5.08
CA GLY A 11 24.05 -3.68 5.99
C GLY A 11 24.22 -2.27 5.43
N ALA A 12 23.88 -2.07 4.16
CA ALA A 12 24.05 -0.80 3.50
C ALA A 12 22.95 0.20 3.91
N GLU A 13 23.36 1.39 4.31
CA GLU A 13 22.48 2.50 4.66
C GLU A 13 22.87 3.74 3.85
N GLY A 14 21.89 4.62 3.61
CA GLY A 14 22.15 5.88 2.95
C GLY A 14 20.95 6.83 3.05
N GLU A 15 21.20 8.06 2.66
CA GLU A 15 20.21 9.12 2.61
C GLU A 15 20.33 9.86 1.28
N TYR A 16 19.18 10.07 0.63
CA TYR A 16 19.08 10.99 -0.47
C TYR A 16 18.60 12.33 0.08
N ILE A 17 19.48 13.33 0.04
CA ILE A 17 19.15 14.71 0.42
C ILE A 17 18.86 15.46 -0.87
N PRO A 18 17.62 15.98 -1.06
CA PRO A 18 17.29 16.75 -2.24
C PRO A 18 18.04 18.08 -2.27
N ASP A 19 18.57 18.43 -3.43
CA ASP A 19 19.19 19.75 -3.63
C ASP A 19 18.09 20.83 -3.61
N SER A 20 18.28 21.89 -2.84
CA SER A 20 17.25 22.88 -2.45
C SER A 20 16.66 23.73 -3.59
N ILE A 21 17.28 23.74 -4.75
CA ILE A 21 16.91 24.67 -5.85
C ILE A 21 16.13 23.99 -6.96
N SER A 22 16.36 22.70 -7.24
CA SER A 22 15.75 21.99 -8.38
C SER A 22 15.08 20.67 -8.04
N ALA A 23 15.08 20.30 -6.77
CA ALA A 23 14.68 18.96 -6.37
C ALA A 23 13.21 18.66 -6.65
N GLN A 24 12.98 17.62 -7.41
CA GLN A 24 11.64 17.07 -7.64
C GLN A 24 11.06 16.43 -6.36
N ILE A 25 11.92 15.91 -5.49
CA ILE A 25 11.61 15.36 -4.18
C ILE A 25 11.95 16.44 -3.14
N LYS A 26 11.00 16.79 -2.27
CA LYS A 26 11.13 17.91 -1.33
C LYS A 26 11.63 17.52 0.06
N SER A 27 11.63 16.24 0.38
CA SER A 27 12.03 15.70 1.68
C SER A 27 13.08 14.63 1.52
N PRO A 28 14.01 14.49 2.48
CA PRO A 28 15.02 13.44 2.44
C PRO A 28 14.36 12.05 2.39
N VAL A 29 15.05 11.13 1.74
CA VAL A 29 14.68 9.73 1.64
C VAL A 29 15.81 8.91 2.25
N THR A 30 15.55 8.29 3.40
CA THR A 30 16.48 7.35 4.00
C THR A 30 16.20 5.94 3.51
N TYR A 31 17.23 5.15 3.36
CA TYR A 31 17.11 3.78 2.90
C TYR A 31 18.15 2.87 3.54
N SER A 32 17.75 1.62 3.76
CA SER A 32 18.66 0.56 4.19
C SER A 32 18.27 -0.77 3.52
N ALA A 33 19.26 -1.64 3.33
CA ALA A 33 19.06 -3.00 2.80
C ALA A 33 20.31 -3.84 3.06
N ASP A 34 20.18 -5.17 2.96
CA ASP A 34 21.34 -6.05 3.04
C ASP A 34 22.29 -5.83 1.86
N LYS A 35 21.73 -5.49 0.69
CA LYS A 35 22.47 -5.20 -0.52
C LYS A 35 21.84 -4.07 -1.31
N ILE A 36 22.66 -3.08 -1.68
CA ILE A 36 22.27 -1.95 -2.53
C ILE A 36 23.09 -1.97 -3.80
N LYS A 37 22.41 -1.88 -4.95
CA LYS A 37 23.04 -1.75 -6.26
C LYS A 37 22.53 -0.50 -6.95
N TYR A 38 23.43 0.46 -7.19
CA TYR A 38 23.12 1.70 -7.89
C TYR A 38 23.66 1.67 -9.31
N LYS A 39 22.82 1.94 -10.31
CA LYS A 39 23.21 2.11 -11.72
C LYS A 39 23.29 3.60 -12.02
N LEU A 40 24.50 4.13 -12.03
CA LEU A 40 24.77 5.56 -12.18
C LEU A 40 24.17 6.16 -13.44
N LYS A 41 24.37 5.51 -14.58
CA LYS A 41 23.89 5.98 -15.89
C LYS A 41 22.36 6.05 -15.99
N ASP A 42 21.70 5.08 -15.38
CA ASP A 42 20.24 4.94 -15.46
C ASP A 42 19.51 5.63 -14.29
N GLU A 43 20.27 6.15 -13.31
CA GLU A 43 19.75 6.71 -12.05
C GLU A 43 18.74 5.77 -11.37
N LYS A 44 19.10 4.48 -11.26
CA LYS A 44 18.27 3.43 -10.68
C LYS A 44 18.98 2.77 -9.51
N SER A 45 18.24 2.56 -8.43
CA SER A 45 18.71 1.80 -7.27
C SER A 45 17.89 0.54 -7.07
N ASN A 46 18.55 -0.56 -6.76
CA ASN A 46 17.94 -1.81 -6.35
C ASN A 46 18.38 -2.14 -4.92
N PHE A 47 17.42 -2.42 -4.07
CA PHE A 47 17.59 -2.76 -2.67
C PHE A 47 17.11 -4.19 -2.48
N THR A 48 17.95 -5.05 -1.95
CA THR A 48 17.66 -6.48 -1.81
C THR A 48 17.96 -6.93 -0.39
N GLY A 49 17.04 -7.69 0.20
CA GLY A 49 17.10 -8.20 1.57
C GLY A 49 16.82 -7.09 2.59
N ASN A 50 15.82 -7.30 3.44
CA ASN A 50 15.42 -6.37 4.51
C ASN A 50 15.36 -4.89 4.07
N ALA A 51 14.92 -4.66 2.83
CA ALA A 51 14.91 -3.33 2.25
C ALA A 51 13.89 -2.44 2.96
N ASN A 52 14.35 -1.28 3.41
CA ASN A 52 13.57 -0.29 4.12
C ASN A 52 13.78 1.08 3.48
N ILE A 53 12.68 1.76 3.17
CA ILE A 53 12.69 3.12 2.63
C ILE A 53 11.79 3.98 3.52
N GLU A 54 12.30 5.12 3.95
CA GLU A 54 11.55 6.05 4.77
C GLU A 54 11.60 7.46 4.18
N GLN A 55 10.44 8.09 4.06
CA GLN A 55 10.28 9.45 3.61
C GLN A 55 9.18 10.15 4.40
N ASP A 56 9.49 11.27 5.05
CA ASP A 56 8.58 11.96 5.97
C ASP A 56 8.08 11.00 7.07
N LYS A 57 6.78 10.73 7.03
CA LYS A 57 6.06 9.85 7.97
C LYS A 57 5.64 8.52 7.34
N THR A 58 6.20 8.20 6.18
CA THR A 58 5.90 6.98 5.43
C THR A 58 7.11 6.06 5.46
N LYS A 59 6.91 4.82 5.88
CA LYS A 59 7.91 3.76 5.92
C LYS A 59 7.43 2.56 5.10
N LEU A 60 8.28 2.12 4.17
CA LEU A 60 8.04 0.95 3.33
C LEU A 60 9.12 -0.09 3.58
N ASN A 61 8.70 -1.29 3.95
CA ASN A 61 9.57 -2.46 4.10
C ASN A 61 9.22 -3.50 3.05
N ALA A 62 10.22 -4.13 2.44
CA ALA A 62 10.03 -5.24 1.51
C ALA A 62 11.32 -6.07 1.39
N GLY A 63 11.23 -7.28 0.83
CA GLY A 63 12.41 -8.06 0.50
C GLY A 63 13.16 -7.53 -0.72
N TYR A 64 12.46 -6.82 -1.63
CA TYR A 64 13.07 -6.22 -2.81
C TYR A 64 12.38 -4.90 -3.18
N ILE A 65 13.18 -3.83 -3.35
CA ILE A 65 12.71 -2.51 -3.78
C ILE A 65 13.57 -2.01 -4.94
N LYS A 66 12.90 -1.41 -5.91
CA LYS A 66 13.53 -0.65 -7.00
C LYS A 66 13.14 0.82 -6.90
N ILE A 67 14.10 1.71 -7.04
CA ILE A 67 13.84 3.15 -7.22
C ILE A 67 14.38 3.59 -8.57
N ASN A 68 13.55 4.31 -9.31
CA ASN A 68 13.97 5.08 -10.47
C ASN A 68 13.91 6.56 -10.09
N TRP A 69 15.08 7.17 -9.92
CA TRP A 69 15.21 8.55 -9.46
C TRP A 69 14.82 9.58 -10.52
N GLN A 70 14.91 9.24 -11.81
CA GLN A 70 14.51 10.13 -12.91
C GLN A 70 13.01 10.45 -12.88
N ASN A 71 12.17 9.44 -12.61
CA ASN A 71 10.71 9.60 -12.55
C ASN A 71 10.15 9.54 -11.13
N ASN A 72 11.03 9.44 -10.13
CA ASN A 72 10.70 9.38 -8.70
C ASN A 72 9.78 8.19 -8.34
N MET A 73 9.87 7.10 -9.10
CA MET A 73 9.04 5.91 -8.87
C MET A 73 9.79 4.87 -8.05
N LEU A 74 9.15 4.45 -6.98
CA LEU A 74 9.56 3.34 -6.14
C LEU A 74 8.60 2.17 -6.40
N ASN A 75 9.15 0.97 -6.59
CA ASN A 75 8.39 -0.28 -6.72
C ASN A 75 8.95 -1.31 -5.75
N ALA A 76 8.08 -1.88 -4.93
CA ALA A 76 8.39 -2.94 -3.97
C ALA A 76 7.64 -4.22 -4.36
N PHE A 77 8.30 -5.35 -4.21
CA PHE A 77 7.80 -6.65 -4.65
C PHE A 77 7.90 -7.69 -3.55
N THR A 78 6.95 -8.62 -3.55
CA THR A 78 7.06 -9.83 -2.74
C THR A 78 8.26 -10.65 -3.18
N THR A 79 9.04 -11.13 -2.21
CA THR A 79 10.15 -12.05 -2.42
C THR A 79 9.96 -13.27 -1.51
N LEU A 80 10.64 -14.35 -1.84
CA LEU A 80 10.73 -15.49 -0.93
C LEU A 80 11.90 -15.27 0.02
N ASP A 81 11.71 -15.62 1.27
CA ASP A 81 12.80 -15.66 2.26
C ASP A 81 13.68 -16.87 1.97
N ASN A 82 14.99 -16.63 1.83
CA ASN A 82 15.95 -17.71 1.55
C ASN A 82 16.27 -18.55 2.79
N ASP A 83 16.06 -17.98 3.99
CA ASP A 83 16.42 -18.60 5.27
C ASP A 83 15.23 -19.33 5.95
N SER A 84 14.01 -19.02 5.54
CA SER A 84 12.78 -19.62 6.07
C SER A 84 12.07 -20.38 4.95
N ILE A 85 11.59 -21.56 5.20
CA ILE A 85 10.95 -22.46 4.22
C ILE A 85 9.85 -21.70 3.44
N ASN A 86 10.23 -21.03 2.34
CA ASN A 86 9.38 -20.36 1.36
C ASN A 86 8.34 -19.35 1.94
N THR A 87 8.66 -18.69 3.05
CA THR A 87 7.76 -17.66 3.58
C THR A 87 7.83 -16.41 2.71
N PRO A 88 6.72 -15.92 2.12
CA PRO A 88 6.74 -14.74 1.30
C PRO A 88 6.93 -13.47 2.14
N ILE A 89 7.99 -12.71 1.86
CA ILE A 89 8.21 -11.37 2.41
C ILE A 89 7.43 -10.38 1.54
N ARG A 90 6.25 -10.00 2.01
CA ARG A 90 5.39 -9.05 1.31
C ARG A 90 5.75 -7.60 1.65
N PRO A 91 5.68 -6.69 0.68
CA PRO A 91 5.76 -5.27 0.95
C PRO A 91 4.77 -4.83 2.04
N LEU A 92 5.26 -4.02 2.99
CA LEU A 92 4.49 -3.46 4.10
C LEU A 92 4.73 -1.95 4.13
N ILE A 93 3.66 -1.17 3.91
CA ILE A 93 3.69 0.28 4.06
C ILE A 93 3.03 0.69 5.38
N LYS A 94 3.70 1.57 6.12
CA LYS A 94 3.20 2.23 7.33
C LYS A 94 3.26 3.73 7.11
N GLU A 95 2.17 4.42 7.41
CA GLU A 95 2.09 5.88 7.35
C GLU A 95 1.47 6.38 8.65
N GLU A 96 1.98 7.46 9.22
CA GLU A 96 1.45 8.01 10.47
C GLU A 96 -0.03 8.37 10.32
N GLY A 97 -0.85 7.93 11.28
CA GLY A 97 -2.29 8.13 11.28
C GLY A 97 -3.07 7.23 10.33
N ARG A 98 -2.45 6.17 9.82
CA ARG A 98 -3.09 5.16 8.96
C ARG A 98 -2.77 3.76 9.43
N ASP A 99 -3.71 2.85 9.15
CA ASP A 99 -3.47 1.44 9.38
C ASP A 99 -2.43 0.89 8.39
N PRO A 100 -1.54 -0.01 8.83
CA PRO A 100 -0.54 -0.61 7.96
C PRO A 100 -1.21 -1.40 6.82
N MET A 101 -0.63 -1.34 5.62
CA MET A 101 -1.10 -2.08 4.46
C MET A 101 -0.01 -2.99 3.94
N THR A 102 -0.39 -4.23 3.60
CA THR A 102 0.47 -5.19 2.89
C THR A 102 -0.06 -5.42 1.48
N GLY A 103 0.77 -5.93 0.58
CA GLY A 103 0.35 -6.33 -0.77
C GLY A 103 1.44 -7.13 -1.46
N ASP A 104 1.13 -7.66 -2.65
CA ASP A 104 2.11 -8.43 -3.43
C ASP A 104 3.08 -7.53 -4.18
N GLU A 105 2.59 -6.38 -4.63
CA GLU A 105 3.37 -5.33 -5.26
C GLU A 105 2.89 -3.96 -4.81
N MET A 106 3.83 -3.05 -4.56
CA MET A 106 3.54 -1.66 -4.24
C MET A 106 4.33 -0.73 -5.15
N SER A 107 3.64 0.25 -5.73
CA SER A 107 4.25 1.36 -6.47
C SER A 107 3.96 2.66 -5.75
N TYR A 108 4.98 3.50 -5.58
CA TYR A 108 4.85 4.78 -4.89
C TYR A 108 5.68 5.84 -5.59
N ASN A 109 5.12 7.02 -5.78
CA ASN A 109 5.84 8.14 -6.35
C ASN A 109 6.30 9.09 -5.24
N LEU A 110 7.61 9.19 -5.05
CA LEU A 110 8.26 10.00 -4.00
C LEU A 110 7.96 11.49 -4.09
N LYS A 111 7.65 12.00 -5.30
CA LYS A 111 7.32 13.40 -5.56
C LYS A 111 5.84 13.70 -5.29
N THR A 112 4.95 12.92 -5.89
CA THR A 112 3.49 13.17 -5.83
C THR A 112 2.83 12.56 -4.61
N LYS A 113 3.54 11.67 -3.89
CA LYS A 113 3.03 10.91 -2.73
C LYS A 113 1.82 10.03 -3.07
N LYS A 114 1.66 9.68 -4.34
CA LYS A 114 0.62 8.78 -4.82
C LYS A 114 1.16 7.37 -4.93
N GLY A 115 0.33 6.40 -4.54
CA GLY A 115 0.70 4.99 -4.55
C GLY A 115 -0.39 4.09 -5.08
N LYS A 116 0.03 2.88 -5.42
CA LYS A 116 -0.81 1.77 -5.86
C LYS A 116 -0.31 0.50 -5.18
N ILE A 117 -1.24 -0.32 -4.69
CA ILE A 117 -0.97 -1.62 -4.07
C ILE A 117 -1.76 -2.67 -4.84
N ILE A 118 -1.12 -3.75 -5.22
CA ILE A 118 -1.72 -4.92 -5.84
C ILE A 118 -1.90 -6.00 -4.78
N GLN A 119 -3.06 -6.67 -4.76
CA GLN A 119 -3.46 -7.67 -3.75
C GLN A 119 -3.27 -7.13 -2.34
N GLY A 120 -3.81 -5.91 -2.14
CA GLY A 120 -3.66 -5.19 -0.89
C GLY A 120 -4.50 -5.78 0.23
N LYS A 121 -3.95 -5.81 1.46
CA LYS A 121 -4.63 -6.19 2.70
C LYS A 121 -4.29 -5.22 3.81
N THR A 122 -5.31 -4.81 4.57
CA THR A 122 -5.14 -4.02 5.79
C THR A 122 -6.13 -4.49 6.84
N LYS A 123 -5.77 -4.31 8.10
CA LYS A 123 -6.67 -4.44 9.23
C LYS A 123 -6.96 -3.03 9.74
N ALA A 124 -8.21 -2.60 9.66
CA ALA A 124 -8.65 -1.30 10.14
C ALA A 124 -9.85 -1.50 11.05
N ASP A 125 -9.81 -0.87 12.23
CA ASP A 125 -10.77 -1.10 13.30
C ASP A 125 -10.84 -2.60 13.67
N ASP A 126 -12.05 -3.15 13.68
CA ASP A 126 -12.29 -4.58 13.97
C ASP A 126 -12.42 -5.41 12.68
N GLY A 127 -12.09 -4.86 11.51
CA GLY A 127 -12.29 -5.52 10.23
C GLY A 127 -11.04 -5.65 9.37
N TYR A 128 -11.10 -6.61 8.46
CA TYR A 128 -10.09 -6.86 7.44
C TYR A 128 -10.61 -6.40 6.09
N TYR A 129 -9.85 -5.55 5.44
CA TYR A 129 -10.11 -5.10 4.08
C TYR A 129 -9.08 -5.72 3.14
N THR A 130 -9.56 -6.26 2.03
CA THR A 130 -8.69 -6.68 0.93
C THR A 130 -9.12 -5.99 -0.36
N GLY A 131 -8.23 -5.93 -1.34
CA GLY A 131 -8.55 -5.42 -2.66
C GLY A 131 -7.54 -5.86 -3.69
N VAL A 132 -8.01 -6.19 -4.87
CA VAL A 132 -7.14 -6.55 -6.01
C VAL A 132 -6.24 -5.38 -6.36
N GLN A 133 -6.77 -4.16 -6.30
CA GLN A 133 -6.00 -2.95 -6.53
C GLN A 133 -6.46 -1.83 -5.59
N ILE A 134 -5.52 -1.27 -4.83
CA ILE A 134 -5.73 -0.11 -3.96
C ILE A 134 -4.93 1.06 -4.53
N LYS A 135 -5.59 2.18 -4.80
CA LYS A 135 -4.97 3.42 -5.28
C LYS A 135 -5.16 4.54 -4.26
N ASN A 136 -4.07 5.15 -3.84
CA ASN A 136 -4.08 6.39 -3.10
C ASN A 136 -4.31 7.56 -4.08
N GLN A 137 -5.42 8.27 -3.97
CA GLN A 137 -5.71 9.46 -4.78
C GLN A 137 -5.27 10.76 -4.08
N SER A 138 -5.40 10.80 -2.75
CA SER A 138 -5.00 11.93 -1.91
C SER A 138 -4.59 11.44 -0.52
N LYS A 139 -4.07 12.33 0.32
CA LYS A 139 -3.70 11.98 1.71
C LYS A 139 -4.85 11.37 2.53
N LYS A 140 -6.10 11.56 2.12
CA LYS A 140 -7.28 11.11 2.87
C LYS A 140 -8.19 10.18 2.10
N SER A 141 -7.91 9.85 0.83
CA SER A 141 -8.84 9.04 0.04
C SER A 141 -8.14 7.92 -0.73
N PHE A 142 -8.77 6.74 -0.70
CA PHE A 142 -8.35 5.54 -1.39
C PHE A 142 -9.46 5.05 -2.30
N PHE A 143 -9.09 4.53 -3.47
CA PHE A 143 -9.96 3.73 -4.32
C PHE A 143 -9.49 2.29 -4.27
N ILE A 144 -10.45 1.39 -4.08
CA ILE A 144 -10.22 -0.04 -4.02
C ILE A 144 -11.08 -0.69 -5.10
N GLU A 145 -10.46 -1.51 -5.92
CA GLU A 145 -11.12 -2.32 -6.94
C GLU A 145 -11.19 -3.77 -6.46
N ASN A 146 -12.35 -4.40 -6.64
CA ASN A 146 -12.65 -5.77 -6.21
C ASN A 146 -12.23 -6.00 -4.75
N SER A 147 -12.94 -5.34 -3.87
CA SER A 147 -12.67 -5.33 -2.43
C SER A 147 -13.53 -6.33 -1.69
N THR A 148 -12.98 -6.89 -0.61
CA THR A 148 -13.74 -7.61 0.39
C THR A 148 -13.55 -6.95 1.76
N TYR A 149 -14.58 -7.04 2.59
CA TYR A 149 -14.55 -6.62 4.00
C TYR A 149 -15.16 -7.72 4.86
N THR A 150 -14.50 -8.07 5.95
CA THR A 150 -15.00 -9.01 6.94
C THR A 150 -14.48 -8.66 8.33
N THR A 151 -15.25 -8.99 9.37
CA THR A 151 -14.76 -8.96 10.76
C THR A 151 -14.31 -10.35 11.25
N CYS A 152 -14.39 -11.36 10.38
CA CYS A 152 -13.94 -12.71 10.67
C CYS A 152 -12.42 -12.79 10.54
N ASP A 153 -11.74 -13.33 11.55
CA ASP A 153 -10.29 -13.48 11.64
C ASP A 153 -9.75 -14.80 11.04
N LEU A 154 -10.62 -15.65 10.54
CA LEU A 154 -10.25 -16.91 9.90
C LEU A 154 -9.68 -16.67 8.49
N ASP A 155 -8.77 -17.53 8.06
CA ASP A 155 -8.22 -17.53 6.70
C ASP A 155 -9.31 -17.64 5.62
N THR A 156 -10.36 -18.44 5.92
CA THR A 156 -11.59 -18.50 5.13
C THR A 156 -12.71 -17.90 5.95
N ALA A 157 -13.08 -16.67 5.64
CA ALA A 157 -14.11 -15.96 6.38
C ALA A 157 -15.47 -16.62 6.24
N HIS A 158 -16.20 -16.78 7.36
CA HIS A 158 -17.57 -17.32 7.36
C HIS A 158 -18.54 -16.40 6.61
N PHE A 159 -18.29 -15.09 6.64
CA PHE A 159 -19.04 -14.10 5.89
C PHE A 159 -18.11 -12.96 5.45
N HIS A 160 -18.47 -12.34 4.36
CA HIS A 160 -17.78 -11.13 3.89
C HIS A 160 -18.71 -10.28 3.03
N PHE A 161 -18.40 -9.01 2.98
CA PHE A 161 -18.99 -8.08 2.02
C PHE A 161 -18.03 -7.93 0.84
N GLU A 162 -18.55 -8.06 -0.36
CA GLU A 162 -17.81 -7.89 -1.60
C GLU A 162 -18.27 -6.62 -2.31
N SER A 163 -17.32 -5.89 -2.93
CA SER A 163 -17.65 -4.72 -3.73
C SER A 163 -16.68 -4.56 -4.88
N SER A 164 -17.21 -4.34 -6.09
CA SER A 164 -16.39 -4.11 -7.27
C SER A 164 -15.61 -2.79 -7.20
N LYS A 165 -16.21 -1.76 -6.58
CA LYS A 165 -15.59 -0.44 -6.43
C LYS A 165 -15.89 0.13 -5.06
N MET A 166 -14.85 0.45 -4.31
CA MET A 166 -14.94 1.08 -3.01
C MET A 166 -14.09 2.37 -2.98
N LYS A 167 -14.62 3.41 -2.38
CA LYS A 167 -13.89 4.63 -2.06
C LYS A 167 -13.92 4.84 -0.55
N ILE A 168 -12.76 4.90 0.06
CA ILE A 168 -12.60 5.22 1.49
C ILE A 168 -12.15 6.67 1.59
N ILE A 169 -12.88 7.47 2.35
CA ILE A 169 -12.47 8.80 2.80
C ILE A 169 -12.17 8.68 4.29
N GLN A 170 -10.90 8.76 4.64
CA GLN A 170 -10.42 8.52 5.99
C GLN A 170 -11.04 9.51 6.97
N ASN A 171 -11.49 9.00 8.12
CA ASN A 171 -12.19 9.74 9.18
C ASN A 171 -13.51 10.38 8.74
N ASP A 172 -14.12 9.87 7.66
CA ASP A 172 -15.38 10.38 7.13
C ASP A 172 -16.29 9.21 6.72
N ILE A 173 -16.27 8.78 5.47
CA ILE A 173 -17.18 7.77 4.93
C ILE A 173 -16.46 6.72 4.05
N VAL A 174 -17.10 5.56 3.95
CA VAL A 174 -16.82 4.51 2.96
C VAL A 174 -18.00 4.44 2.01
N ILE A 175 -17.75 4.56 0.71
CA ILE A 175 -18.73 4.42 -0.37
C ILE A 175 -18.38 3.16 -1.14
N ALA A 176 -19.31 2.23 -1.29
CA ALA A 176 -19.09 0.98 -2.00
C ALA A 176 -20.25 0.66 -2.95
N LYS A 177 -19.93 0.10 -4.13
CA LYS A 177 -20.91 -0.24 -5.17
C LYS A 177 -20.44 -1.35 -6.12
N PRO A 178 -21.31 -2.37 -6.41
CA PRO A 178 -22.38 -2.78 -5.51
C PRO A 178 -21.82 -3.34 -4.22
N ILE A 179 -22.66 -3.66 -3.25
CA ILE A 179 -22.27 -4.40 -2.05
C ILE A 179 -23.01 -5.71 -2.08
N VAL A 180 -22.30 -6.82 -1.97
CA VAL A 180 -22.87 -8.15 -1.91
C VAL A 180 -22.41 -8.83 -0.63
N LEU A 181 -23.36 -9.23 0.22
CA LEU A 181 -23.09 -10.05 1.38
C LEU A 181 -22.98 -11.51 0.95
N HIS A 182 -21.89 -12.13 1.30
CA HIS A 182 -21.65 -13.56 1.15
C HIS A 182 -21.63 -14.26 2.51
N ILE A 183 -22.20 -15.45 2.58
CA ILE A 183 -21.99 -16.41 3.67
C ILE A 183 -21.24 -17.60 3.07
N GLY A 184 -20.00 -17.79 3.50
CA GLY A 184 -19.06 -18.63 2.76
C GLY A 184 -18.86 -18.08 1.35
N GLN A 185 -19.23 -18.89 0.34
CA GLN A 185 -19.14 -18.49 -1.08
C GLN A 185 -20.50 -18.17 -1.71
N ILE A 186 -21.59 -18.18 -0.92
CA ILE A 186 -22.96 -17.99 -1.41
C ILE A 186 -23.36 -16.53 -1.26
N PRO A 187 -23.68 -15.80 -2.34
CA PRO A 187 -24.24 -14.47 -2.27
C PRO A 187 -25.66 -14.49 -1.74
N ILE A 188 -25.91 -13.77 -0.65
CA ILE A 188 -27.21 -13.78 0.05
C ILE A 188 -27.98 -12.49 -0.23
N LEU A 189 -27.32 -11.35 -0.23
CA LEU A 189 -27.98 -10.04 -0.38
C LEU A 189 -27.09 -9.11 -1.19
N GLY A 190 -27.68 -8.43 -2.16
CA GLY A 190 -27.02 -7.40 -2.96
C GLY A 190 -27.67 -6.03 -2.78
N ILE A 191 -26.87 -5.00 -2.56
CA ILE A 191 -27.27 -3.61 -2.47
C ILE A 191 -26.50 -2.83 -3.55
N PRO A 192 -27.17 -2.03 -4.40
CA PRO A 192 -26.50 -1.35 -5.51
C PRO A 192 -25.50 -0.29 -5.08
N LEU A 193 -25.72 0.34 -3.91
CA LEU A 193 -24.86 1.37 -3.35
C LEU A 193 -24.99 1.36 -1.82
N GLY A 194 -23.86 1.46 -1.11
CA GLY A 194 -23.84 1.67 0.33
C GLY A 194 -22.87 2.79 0.71
N ILE A 195 -23.26 3.52 1.74
CA ILE A 195 -22.45 4.57 2.35
C ILE A 195 -22.39 4.28 3.85
N PHE A 196 -21.19 4.15 4.39
CA PHE A 196 -20.94 3.80 5.78
C PHE A 196 -20.04 4.83 6.44
N PRO A 197 -20.20 5.12 7.74
CA PRO A 197 -19.23 5.92 8.47
C PRO A 197 -17.89 5.19 8.57
N HIS A 198 -16.80 5.90 8.33
CA HIS A 198 -15.45 5.43 8.63
C HIS A 198 -15.04 5.89 10.03
N LYS A 199 -14.09 5.22 10.68
CA LYS A 199 -13.57 5.55 12.00
C LYS A 199 -13.31 7.05 12.17
N GLY A 200 -13.91 7.66 13.19
CA GLY A 200 -13.83 9.10 13.45
C GLY A 200 -14.75 9.96 12.56
N GLY A 201 -15.48 9.37 11.62
CA GLY A 201 -16.49 10.06 10.82
C GLY A 201 -17.74 10.40 11.63
N GLN A 202 -18.41 11.50 11.29
CA GLN A 202 -19.71 11.81 11.86
C GLN A 202 -20.73 10.74 11.44
N ARG A 203 -21.57 10.30 12.39
CA ARG A 203 -22.65 9.37 12.06
C ARG A 203 -23.68 10.10 11.21
N HIS A 204 -23.65 9.84 9.92
CA HIS A 204 -24.73 10.23 9.03
C HIS A 204 -25.82 9.17 9.09
N SER A 205 -26.67 9.24 10.11
CA SER A 205 -27.85 8.40 10.19
C SER A 205 -28.98 9.08 9.42
N GLY A 206 -29.37 8.47 8.33
CA GLY A 206 -30.56 8.90 7.60
C GLY A 206 -30.80 8.04 6.40
N TRP A 207 -31.61 7.00 6.55
CA TRP A 207 -32.32 6.46 5.42
C TRP A 207 -33.47 7.44 5.10
N ILE A 208 -33.31 8.23 4.05
CA ILE A 208 -34.40 9.02 3.50
C ILE A 208 -35.21 8.07 2.64
N MET A 209 -36.38 7.67 3.11
CA MET A 209 -37.37 7.03 2.26
C MET A 209 -37.86 8.05 1.23
N PRO A 210 -37.86 7.76 -0.07
CA PRO A 210 -38.54 8.61 -1.02
C PRO A 210 -40.05 8.59 -0.71
N SER A 211 -40.63 9.75 -0.51
CA SER A 211 -42.08 9.98 -0.40
C SER A 211 -42.73 9.90 -1.77
#